data_97ce9e3362923d3aa601297ff9169f84
#
_entry.id   97ce9e3362923d3aa601297ff9169f84
#
_cell.length_a   1.000
_cell.length_b   1.000
_cell.length_c   1.000
_cell.angle_alpha   90.00
_cell.angle_beta   90.00
_cell.angle_gamma   90.00
#
_symmetry.space_group_name_H-M   'P 1'
#
loop_
_entity.id
_entity.type
_entity.pdbx_description
1 polymer ?
#
loop_
_entity_poly.entity_id
_entity_poly.type
_entity_poly.pdbx_seq_one_letter_code
_entity_poly.pdbx_strand_id
1 'polypeptide(L)'
;DLPPRVRRQRQMCIRDRYNSIMRLYEQRQTKNRHLRDERLHYVYNHVTGYRNLDESVATLSVAQGKKMLNGDLNALSELKERLHKLTSDKRKLLCDAGLPFDYLDPIFDCPDCQDTGYVNGIKCHCFRQAEIELLYQQSNLKEVLEKENFNTLSFDFFQGEDLATFQTAVKRCQDFARTFSHSGSNLFLYGTVGTGKTFLSNCIARESIESGHSVIYFSASSLFDTLSRNAFDFKNQETLDYLYNDLYNCDLLVIDDLGTEQHTPYNVSRLFTCLNERLIRRKSMIISTNLSLPDLKERYQERIFSRITSNFEFCKLTGPDIRMYKKRLTNRK
;
A
#
# COMPACT_ATOMS: atom_id res chain seq x y z
N ASP A 1 34.12 8.61 -9.70
CA ASP A 1 34.03 9.47 -8.50
C ASP A 1 33.38 10.79 -8.88
N LEU A 2 32.24 11.06 -8.27
CA LEU A 2 31.45 12.28 -8.49
C LEU A 2 32.08 13.49 -7.81
N PRO A 3 31.98 14.69 -8.40
CA PRO A 3 32.50 15.92 -7.78
C PRO A 3 31.87 16.14 -6.37
N PRO A 4 32.62 16.68 -5.40
CA PRO A 4 32.20 16.84 -4.01
C PRO A 4 30.89 17.64 -3.81
N ARG A 5 30.60 18.60 -4.71
CA ARG A 5 29.33 19.37 -4.69
C ARG A 5 28.10 18.50 -5.02
N VAL A 6 28.24 17.63 -6.01
CA VAL A 6 27.14 16.72 -6.43
C VAL A 6 26.91 15.67 -5.37
N ARG A 7 27.97 15.13 -4.74
CA ARG A 7 27.87 14.22 -3.59
C ARG A 7 27.14 14.86 -2.40
N ARG A 8 27.43 16.13 -2.08
CA ARG A 8 26.74 16.86 -0.98
C ARG A 8 25.26 17.12 -1.29
N GLN A 9 24.92 17.56 -2.50
CA GLN A 9 23.52 17.75 -2.91
C GLN A 9 22.75 16.43 -2.90
N ARG A 10 23.38 15.36 -3.34
CA ARG A 10 22.80 14.00 -3.35
C ARG A 10 22.52 13.46 -1.95
N GLN A 11 23.50 13.56 -1.04
CA GLN A 11 23.32 13.19 0.37
C GLN A 11 22.22 14.05 1.05
N MET A 12 22.09 15.31 0.67
CA MET A 12 21.05 16.20 1.15
C MET A 12 19.66 15.74 0.68
N CYS A 13 19.49 15.43 -0.62
CA CYS A 13 18.20 14.93 -1.13
C CYS A 13 17.77 13.59 -0.55
N ILE A 14 18.70 12.65 -0.35
CA ILE A 14 18.41 11.35 0.29
C ILE A 14 18.07 11.55 1.77
N ARG A 15 18.83 12.38 2.46
CA ARG A 15 18.62 12.71 3.87
C ARG A 15 17.32 13.46 4.10
N ASP A 16 16.97 14.38 3.20
CA ASP A 16 15.72 15.15 3.29
C ASP A 16 14.49 14.26 3.06
N ARG A 17 14.57 13.30 2.12
CA ARG A 17 13.53 12.28 1.91
C ARG A 17 13.37 11.38 3.13
N TYR A 18 14.47 10.85 3.63
CA TYR A 18 14.48 10.05 4.84
C TYR A 18 13.85 10.82 6.02
N ASN A 19 14.28 12.06 6.24
CA ASN A 19 13.74 12.91 7.29
C ASN A 19 12.24 13.20 7.10
N SER A 20 11.79 13.37 5.86
CA SER A 20 10.37 13.57 5.56
C SER A 20 9.54 12.34 5.91
N ILE A 21 10.04 11.15 5.58
CA ILE A 21 9.39 9.89 5.94
C ILE A 21 9.39 9.72 7.46
N MET A 22 10.51 9.95 8.14
CA MET A 22 10.58 9.83 9.60
C MET A 22 9.63 10.79 10.31
N ARG A 23 9.44 12.01 9.80
CA ARG A 23 8.42 12.94 10.33
C ARG A 23 7.00 12.39 10.20
N LEU A 24 6.68 11.66 9.12
CA LEU A 24 5.39 10.99 9.00
C LEU A 24 5.20 9.94 10.10
N TYR A 25 6.24 9.16 10.40
CA TYR A 25 6.20 8.18 11.49
C TYR A 25 6.03 8.86 12.86
N GLU A 26 6.76 9.92 13.14
CA GLU A 26 6.61 10.70 14.37
C GLU A 26 5.18 11.26 14.52
N GLN A 27 4.59 11.75 13.43
CA GLN A 27 3.20 12.22 13.42
C GLN A 27 2.21 11.09 13.70
N ARG A 28 2.39 9.90 13.07
CA ARG A 28 1.56 8.71 13.33
C ARG A 28 1.65 8.28 14.78
N GLN A 29 2.86 8.11 15.30
CA GLN A 29 3.09 7.73 16.69
C GLN A 29 2.47 8.73 17.66
N THR A 30 2.60 10.02 17.39
CA THR A 30 2.02 11.09 18.23
C THR A 30 0.49 11.02 18.21
N LYS A 31 -0.12 10.90 17.01
CA LYS A 31 -1.56 10.76 16.86
C LYS A 31 -2.08 9.51 17.62
N ASN A 32 -1.43 8.37 17.43
CA ASN A 32 -1.84 7.10 18.05
C ASN A 32 -1.66 7.14 19.58
N ARG A 33 -0.65 7.84 20.08
CA ARG A 33 -0.47 8.10 21.50
C ARG A 33 -1.60 8.97 22.07
N HIS A 34 -1.92 10.09 21.41
CA HIS A 34 -3.03 10.94 21.82
C HIS A 34 -4.35 10.19 21.86
N LEU A 35 -4.65 9.40 20.84
CA LEU A 35 -5.86 8.59 20.81
C LEU A 35 -5.92 7.59 21.98
N ARG A 36 -4.79 6.97 22.31
CA ARG A 36 -4.69 6.07 23.48
C ARG A 36 -4.89 6.82 24.79
N ASP A 37 -4.31 8.01 24.94
CA ASP A 37 -4.45 8.84 26.13
C ASP A 37 -5.89 9.33 26.31
N GLU A 38 -6.60 9.70 25.23
CA GLU A 38 -8.03 10.01 25.25
C GLU A 38 -8.86 8.81 25.70
N ARG A 39 -8.59 7.60 25.18
CA ARG A 39 -9.23 6.36 25.63
C ARG A 39 -8.96 6.07 27.10
N LEU A 40 -7.74 6.29 27.57
CA LEU A 40 -7.39 6.10 28.99
C LEU A 40 -8.13 7.10 29.87
N HIS A 41 -8.21 8.35 29.48
CA HIS A 41 -9.01 9.38 30.15
C HIS A 41 -10.49 9.01 30.24
N TYR A 42 -11.03 8.50 29.13
CA TYR A 42 -12.41 8.00 29.10
C TYR A 42 -12.62 6.86 30.11
N VAL A 43 -11.74 5.86 30.12
CA VAL A 43 -11.80 4.72 31.05
C VAL A 43 -11.68 5.17 32.50
N TYR A 44 -10.79 6.08 32.83
CA TYR A 44 -10.65 6.60 34.21
C TYR A 44 -11.91 7.30 34.72
N ASN A 45 -12.66 7.93 33.84
CA ASN A 45 -13.87 8.65 34.21
C ASN A 45 -15.15 7.78 34.23
N HIS A 46 -15.15 6.67 33.47
CA HIS A 46 -16.37 5.88 33.28
C HIS A 46 -16.29 4.45 33.82
N VAL A 47 -15.07 3.93 34.12
CA VAL A 47 -14.89 2.57 34.62
C VAL A 47 -14.41 2.60 36.06
N THR A 48 -15.35 2.41 36.99
CA THR A 48 -15.04 2.44 38.44
C THR A 48 -14.01 1.40 38.82
N GLY A 49 -12.99 1.81 39.57
CA GLY A 49 -11.93 0.92 40.07
C GLY A 49 -10.76 0.71 39.10
N TYR A 50 -10.88 1.08 37.82
CA TYR A 50 -9.80 0.87 36.84
C TYR A 50 -8.54 1.67 37.22
N ARG A 51 -8.70 2.93 37.61
CA ARG A 51 -7.59 3.80 38.04
C ARG A 51 -6.82 3.24 39.22
N ASN A 52 -7.52 2.68 40.21
CA ASN A 52 -6.88 2.07 41.39
C ASN A 52 -6.02 0.86 41.01
N LEU A 53 -6.48 0.03 40.06
CA LEU A 53 -5.68 -1.08 39.54
C LEU A 53 -4.46 -0.59 38.77
N ASP A 54 -4.58 0.50 38.03
CA ASP A 54 -3.48 1.08 37.27
C ASP A 54 -2.39 1.66 38.20
N GLU A 55 -2.78 2.39 39.23
CA GLU A 55 -1.90 2.89 40.27
C GLU A 55 -1.23 1.76 41.06
N SER A 56 -1.95 0.64 41.29
CA SER A 56 -1.40 -0.55 41.92
C SER A 56 -0.28 -1.21 41.12
N VAL A 57 -0.37 -1.17 39.77
CA VAL A 57 0.70 -1.67 38.86
C VAL A 57 1.99 -0.86 39.07
N ALA A 58 1.90 0.47 39.11
CA ALA A 58 3.06 1.34 39.31
C ALA A 58 3.70 1.11 40.70
N THR A 59 2.89 1.04 41.76
CA THR A 59 3.30 0.82 43.11
C THR A 59 4.01 -0.55 43.29
N LEU A 60 3.41 -1.59 42.69
CA LEU A 60 3.98 -2.94 42.71
C LEU A 60 5.32 -3.01 41.99
N SER A 61 5.41 -2.37 40.80
CA SER A 61 6.65 -2.36 40.02
C SER A 61 7.82 -1.70 40.78
N VAL A 62 7.55 -0.59 41.47
CA VAL A 62 8.56 0.10 42.29
C VAL A 62 8.96 -0.74 43.50
N ALA A 63 7.99 -1.37 44.17
CA ALA A 63 8.27 -2.18 45.36
C ALA A 63 9.12 -3.42 45.02
N GLN A 64 8.79 -4.11 43.93
CA GLN A 64 9.55 -5.29 43.51
C GLN A 64 10.92 -4.91 42.90
N GLY A 65 11.02 -3.78 42.21
CA GLY A 65 12.31 -3.25 41.76
C GLY A 65 13.28 -3.00 42.91
N LYS A 66 12.82 -2.47 44.03
CA LYS A 66 13.64 -2.32 45.26
C LYS A 66 14.08 -3.66 45.81
N LYS A 67 13.23 -4.69 45.85
CA LYS A 67 13.59 -6.04 46.30
C LYS A 67 14.65 -6.68 45.40
N MET A 68 14.52 -6.52 44.07
CA MET A 68 15.52 -7.00 43.10
C MET A 68 16.89 -6.36 43.33
N LEU A 69 16.94 -5.06 43.58
CA LEU A 69 18.18 -4.35 43.91
C LEU A 69 18.81 -4.85 45.22
N ASN A 70 18.01 -5.37 46.15
CA ASN A 70 18.47 -5.97 47.41
C ASN A 70 18.84 -7.45 47.29
N GLY A 71 18.86 -8.01 46.08
CA GLY A 71 19.33 -9.37 45.81
C GLY A 71 18.26 -10.47 45.93
N ASP A 72 16.97 -10.13 45.98
CA ASP A 72 15.89 -11.11 46.03
C ASP A 72 15.68 -11.74 44.64
N LEU A 73 16.09 -12.99 44.47
CA LEU A 73 16.00 -13.75 43.21
C LEU A 73 14.58 -14.11 42.80
N ASN A 74 13.63 -14.12 43.73
CA ASN A 74 12.23 -14.47 43.45
C ASN A 74 11.37 -13.25 43.11
N ALA A 75 11.88 -12.04 43.35
CA ALA A 75 11.12 -10.80 43.13
C ALA A 75 10.62 -10.64 41.72
N LEU A 76 11.35 -11.13 40.68
CA LEU A 76 10.99 -11.06 39.31
C LEU A 76 9.82 -12.00 38.96
N SER A 77 9.81 -13.23 39.45
CA SER A 77 8.72 -14.19 39.22
C SER A 77 7.45 -13.77 39.92
N GLU A 78 7.54 -13.30 41.17
CA GLU A 78 6.40 -12.72 41.88
C GLU A 78 5.82 -11.49 41.17
N LEU A 79 6.68 -10.63 40.64
CA LEU A 79 6.24 -9.46 39.87
C LEU A 79 5.44 -9.88 38.61
N LYS A 80 5.99 -10.83 37.84
CA LYS A 80 5.32 -11.33 36.64
C LYS A 80 3.93 -11.90 36.92
N GLU A 81 3.82 -12.72 37.94
CA GLU A 81 2.54 -13.34 38.33
C GLU A 81 1.50 -12.30 38.76
N ARG A 82 1.90 -11.33 39.59
CA ARG A 82 1.02 -10.26 40.07
C ARG A 82 0.61 -9.31 38.93
N LEU A 83 1.54 -8.96 38.03
CA LEU A 83 1.22 -8.15 36.83
C LEU A 83 0.26 -8.86 35.92
N HIS A 84 0.44 -10.16 35.71
CA HIS A 84 -0.52 -10.97 34.91
C HIS A 84 -1.92 -10.92 35.49
N LYS A 85 -2.06 -11.09 36.82
CA LYS A 85 -3.35 -11.00 37.50
C LYS A 85 -3.97 -9.60 37.36
N LEU A 86 -3.22 -8.53 37.64
CA LEU A 86 -3.70 -7.16 37.51
C LEU A 86 -4.13 -6.83 36.07
N THR A 87 -3.38 -7.33 35.06
CA THR A 87 -3.75 -7.16 33.64
C THR A 87 -5.05 -7.89 33.31
N SER A 88 -5.25 -9.10 33.85
CA SER A 88 -6.49 -9.85 33.69
C SER A 88 -7.67 -9.10 34.31
N ASP A 89 -7.49 -8.59 35.54
CA ASP A 89 -8.53 -7.84 36.26
C ASP A 89 -8.89 -6.52 35.53
N LYS A 90 -7.89 -5.81 34.97
CA LYS A 90 -8.11 -4.63 34.15
C LYS A 90 -8.92 -4.93 32.89
N ARG A 91 -8.57 -6.00 32.15
CA ARG A 91 -9.31 -6.42 30.95
C ARG A 91 -10.75 -6.82 31.29
N LYS A 92 -10.94 -7.49 32.41
CA LYS A 92 -12.29 -7.83 32.89
C LYS A 92 -13.13 -6.59 33.17
N LEU A 93 -12.58 -5.58 33.84
CA LEU A 93 -13.28 -4.31 34.08
C LEU A 93 -13.67 -3.58 32.79
N LEU A 94 -12.83 -3.64 31.75
CA LEU A 94 -13.17 -3.07 30.43
C LEU A 94 -14.36 -3.82 29.83
N CYS A 95 -14.32 -5.15 29.82
CA CYS A 95 -15.42 -5.97 29.29
C CYS A 95 -16.71 -5.77 30.07
N ASP A 96 -16.66 -5.70 31.41
CA ASP A 96 -17.82 -5.47 32.29
C ASP A 96 -18.46 -4.07 32.03
N ALA A 97 -17.64 -3.11 31.57
CA ALA A 97 -18.07 -1.78 31.15
C ALA A 97 -18.54 -1.70 29.69
N GLY A 98 -18.60 -2.83 28.97
CA GLY A 98 -19.01 -2.90 27.56
C GLY A 98 -17.95 -2.44 26.55
N LEU A 99 -16.68 -2.32 26.97
CA LEU A 99 -15.55 -1.96 26.11
C LEU A 99 -14.81 -3.22 25.65
N PRO A 100 -14.15 -3.20 24.47
CA PRO A 100 -13.29 -4.29 24.04
C PRO A 100 -12.16 -4.56 25.05
N PHE A 101 -11.73 -5.82 25.18
CA PHE A 101 -10.64 -6.22 26.10
C PHE A 101 -9.29 -5.59 25.73
N ASP A 102 -9.11 -5.19 24.47
CA ASP A 102 -7.91 -4.56 23.88
C ASP A 102 -8.06 -3.04 23.70
N TYR A 103 -9.09 -2.42 24.28
CA TYR A 103 -9.42 -1.01 24.09
C TYR A 103 -8.28 -0.04 24.38
N LEU A 104 -7.38 -0.38 25.30
CA LEU A 104 -6.21 0.41 25.69
C LEU A 104 -4.88 -0.16 25.17
N ASP A 105 -4.91 -1.21 24.38
CA ASP A 105 -3.72 -1.75 23.76
C ASP A 105 -3.08 -0.71 22.81
N PRO A 106 -1.76 -0.77 22.58
CA PRO A 106 -1.07 0.15 21.70
C PRO A 106 -1.68 0.15 20.28
N ILE A 107 -1.88 1.34 19.74
CA ILE A 107 -2.45 1.54 18.40
C ILE A 107 -1.31 1.78 17.42
N PHE A 108 -1.28 1.05 16.32
CA PHE A 108 -0.29 1.20 15.26
C PHE A 108 -0.95 1.26 13.89
N ASP A 109 -0.50 2.17 13.02
CA ASP A 109 -0.91 2.23 11.61
C ASP A 109 -0.30 1.05 10.83
N CYS A 110 0.92 0.63 11.21
CA CYS A 110 1.56 -0.58 10.69
C CYS A 110 1.88 -1.55 11.84
N PRO A 111 1.16 -2.68 11.93
CA PRO A 111 1.38 -3.67 12.99
C PRO A 111 2.77 -4.34 12.92
N ASP A 112 3.33 -4.53 11.71
CA ASP A 112 4.58 -5.27 11.52
C ASP A 112 5.79 -4.55 12.11
N CYS A 113 5.90 -3.25 11.89
CA CYS A 113 6.99 -2.45 12.44
C CYS A 113 6.59 -1.60 13.66
N GLN A 114 5.32 -1.63 14.05
CA GLN A 114 4.77 -0.80 15.12
C GLN A 114 5.11 0.69 14.95
N ASP A 115 4.93 1.16 13.72
CA ASP A 115 5.23 2.53 13.28
C ASP A 115 6.67 2.99 13.50
N THR A 116 7.64 2.08 13.53
CA THR A 116 9.08 2.41 13.56
C THR A 116 9.68 2.54 12.16
N GLY A 117 9.02 1.97 11.16
CA GLY A 117 9.53 1.88 9.78
C GLY A 117 10.52 0.75 9.54
N TYR A 118 10.93 0.01 10.58
CA TYR A 118 11.93 -1.05 10.50
C TYR A 118 11.52 -2.29 11.27
N VAL A 119 11.87 -3.46 10.72
CA VAL A 119 11.74 -4.77 11.37
C VAL A 119 13.12 -5.44 11.34
N ASN A 120 13.69 -5.75 12.48
CA ASN A 120 15.04 -6.36 12.60
C ASN A 120 16.15 -5.61 11.83
N GLY A 121 16.08 -4.27 11.80
CA GLY A 121 17.05 -3.42 11.08
C GLY A 121 16.82 -3.32 9.56
N ILE A 122 15.83 -4.01 9.04
CA ILE A 122 15.45 -3.96 7.62
C ILE A 122 14.25 -3.02 7.46
N LYS A 123 14.22 -2.22 6.37
CA LYS A 123 13.09 -1.34 6.06
C LYS A 123 11.80 -2.17 5.93
N CYS A 124 10.79 -1.77 6.69
CA CYS A 124 9.46 -2.35 6.60
C CYS A 124 8.80 -2.05 5.24
N HIS A 125 7.82 -2.87 4.84
CA HIS A 125 7.03 -2.62 3.63
C HIS A 125 6.41 -1.22 3.61
N CYS A 126 5.89 -0.75 4.74
CA CYS A 126 5.28 0.58 4.85
C CYS A 126 6.30 1.71 4.64
N PHE A 127 7.58 1.51 5.02
CA PHE A 127 8.65 2.46 4.74
C PHE A 127 8.97 2.51 3.24
N ARG A 128 9.07 1.35 2.59
CA ARG A 128 9.28 1.27 1.14
C ARG A 128 8.14 1.92 0.37
N GLN A 129 6.90 1.70 0.81
CA GLN A 129 5.74 2.32 0.19
C GLN A 129 5.77 3.85 0.34
N ALA A 130 6.14 4.38 1.52
CA ALA A 130 6.31 5.81 1.73
C ALA A 130 7.43 6.41 0.86
N GLU A 131 8.54 5.68 0.64
CA GLU A 131 9.58 6.09 -0.32
C GLU A 131 9.03 6.18 -1.75
N ILE A 132 8.24 5.20 -2.19
CA ILE A 132 7.60 5.17 -3.51
C ILE A 132 6.63 6.34 -3.67
N GLU A 133 5.76 6.57 -2.71
CA GLU A 133 4.81 7.68 -2.72
C GLU A 133 5.50 9.04 -2.84
N LEU A 134 6.58 9.24 -2.10
CA LEU A 134 7.35 10.47 -2.12
C LEU A 134 8.13 10.68 -3.44
N LEU A 135 8.75 9.59 -3.96
CA LEU A 135 9.58 9.66 -5.16
C LEU A 135 8.77 9.93 -6.42
N TYR A 136 7.61 9.32 -6.54
CA TYR A 136 6.82 9.33 -7.77
C TYR A 136 5.59 10.23 -7.69
N GLN A 137 5.53 11.11 -6.69
CA GLN A 137 4.41 12.03 -6.47
C GLN A 137 3.04 11.31 -6.44
N GLN A 138 3.03 10.07 -5.94
CA GLN A 138 1.81 9.27 -5.79
C GLN A 138 1.01 9.64 -4.52
N SER A 139 1.26 10.82 -3.95
CA SER A 139 0.56 11.31 -2.75
C SER A 139 -0.97 11.30 -2.89
N ASN A 140 -1.48 11.54 -4.11
CA ASN A 140 -2.92 11.50 -4.38
C ASN A 140 -3.46 10.07 -4.54
N LEU A 141 -2.60 9.05 -4.71
CA LEU A 141 -3.03 7.66 -4.88
C LEU A 141 -3.81 7.20 -3.64
N LYS A 142 -3.35 7.53 -2.45
CA LYS A 142 -4.02 7.15 -1.20
C LYS A 142 -5.47 7.63 -1.15
N GLU A 143 -5.73 8.89 -1.48
CA GLU A 143 -7.09 9.44 -1.51
C GLU A 143 -7.99 8.77 -2.55
N VAL A 144 -7.42 8.38 -3.69
CA VAL A 144 -8.14 7.63 -4.73
C VAL A 144 -8.46 6.23 -4.23
N LEU A 145 -7.49 5.53 -3.64
CA LEU A 145 -7.65 4.17 -3.13
C LEU A 145 -8.65 4.10 -1.95
N GLU A 146 -8.78 5.16 -1.14
CA GLU A 146 -9.80 5.25 -0.10
C GLU A 146 -11.23 5.23 -0.69
N LYS A 147 -11.41 5.81 -1.87
CA LYS A 147 -12.70 5.91 -2.57
C LYS A 147 -12.94 4.74 -3.54
N GLU A 148 -11.89 4.20 -4.13
CA GLU A 148 -11.93 3.16 -5.16
C GLU A 148 -11.31 1.87 -4.62
N ASN A 149 -12.14 1.00 -4.07
CA ASN A 149 -11.75 -0.26 -3.45
C ASN A 149 -12.88 -1.29 -3.56
N PHE A 150 -12.62 -2.55 -3.24
CA PHE A 150 -13.63 -3.62 -3.33
C PHE A 150 -14.84 -3.40 -2.42
N ASN A 151 -14.72 -2.64 -1.31
CA ASN A 151 -15.85 -2.33 -0.42
C ASN A 151 -16.80 -1.27 -1.01
N THR A 152 -16.29 -0.43 -1.90
CA THR A 152 -17.09 0.62 -2.58
C THR A 152 -17.57 0.20 -3.96
N LEU A 153 -17.30 -1.05 -4.36
CA LEU A 153 -17.70 -1.61 -5.64
C LEU A 153 -19.23 -1.78 -5.67
N SER A 154 -19.86 -1.31 -6.76
CA SER A 154 -21.28 -1.51 -7.04
C SER A 154 -21.47 -2.21 -8.37
N PHE A 155 -22.44 -3.13 -8.42
CA PHE A 155 -22.87 -3.84 -9.61
C PHE A 155 -24.08 -3.17 -10.30
N ASP A 156 -24.65 -2.11 -9.73
CA ASP A 156 -25.91 -1.48 -10.15
C ASP A 156 -25.85 -0.89 -11.58
N PHE A 157 -24.65 -0.72 -12.09
CA PHE A 157 -24.41 -0.17 -13.42
C PHE A 157 -24.50 -1.20 -14.54
N PHE A 158 -24.52 -2.48 -14.20
CA PHE A 158 -24.46 -3.59 -15.15
C PHE A 158 -25.74 -4.41 -15.14
N GLN A 159 -26.11 -4.97 -16.29
CA GLN A 159 -27.30 -5.82 -16.44
C GLN A 159 -27.00 -7.00 -17.39
N GLY A 160 -27.74 -8.08 -17.25
CA GLY A 160 -27.65 -9.23 -18.13
C GLY A 160 -26.27 -9.84 -18.24
N GLU A 161 -25.78 -10.04 -19.45
CA GLU A 161 -24.48 -10.66 -19.75
C GLU A 161 -23.30 -9.79 -19.30
N ASP A 162 -23.42 -8.45 -19.38
CA ASP A 162 -22.39 -7.55 -18.90
C ASP A 162 -22.21 -7.65 -17.38
N LEU A 163 -23.28 -7.87 -16.61
CA LEU A 163 -23.20 -8.09 -15.17
C LEU A 163 -22.43 -9.38 -14.86
N ALA A 164 -22.75 -10.48 -15.55
CA ALA A 164 -22.06 -11.76 -15.33
C ALA A 164 -20.57 -11.66 -15.69
N THR A 165 -20.25 -10.97 -16.79
CA THR A 165 -18.87 -10.70 -17.20
C THR A 165 -18.13 -9.87 -16.16
N PHE A 166 -18.74 -8.80 -15.66
CA PHE A 166 -18.15 -7.93 -14.66
C PHE A 166 -17.95 -8.65 -13.31
N GLN A 167 -18.92 -9.45 -12.87
CA GLN A 167 -18.79 -10.29 -11.65
C GLN A 167 -17.62 -11.27 -11.76
N THR A 168 -17.47 -11.90 -12.93
CA THR A 168 -16.34 -12.79 -13.22
C THR A 168 -15.01 -12.04 -13.17
N ALA A 169 -14.96 -10.83 -13.75
CA ALA A 169 -13.79 -9.98 -13.70
C ALA A 169 -13.42 -9.56 -12.27
N VAL A 170 -14.40 -9.15 -11.46
CA VAL A 170 -14.21 -8.80 -10.04
C VAL A 170 -13.62 -9.98 -9.27
N LYS A 171 -14.19 -11.18 -9.43
CA LYS A 171 -13.67 -12.39 -8.76
C LYS A 171 -12.21 -12.66 -9.13
N ARG A 172 -11.86 -12.60 -10.43
CA ARG A 172 -10.47 -12.76 -10.88
C ARG A 172 -9.54 -11.71 -10.28
N CYS A 173 -9.97 -10.46 -10.20
CA CYS A 173 -9.21 -9.38 -9.58
C CYS A 173 -8.99 -9.63 -8.09
N GLN A 174 -9.99 -10.12 -7.36
CA GLN A 174 -9.87 -10.48 -5.95
C GLN A 174 -8.94 -11.68 -5.74
N ASP A 175 -9.07 -12.72 -6.57
CA ASP A 175 -8.18 -13.88 -6.52
C ASP A 175 -6.74 -13.49 -6.85
N PHE A 176 -6.54 -12.63 -7.85
CA PHE A 176 -5.24 -12.07 -8.18
C PHE A 176 -4.64 -11.30 -7.00
N ALA A 177 -5.38 -10.40 -6.37
CA ALA A 177 -4.90 -9.60 -5.23
C ALA A 177 -4.39 -10.47 -4.07
N ARG A 178 -4.98 -11.65 -3.87
CA ARG A 178 -4.61 -12.59 -2.80
C ARG A 178 -3.41 -13.47 -3.15
N THR A 179 -3.16 -13.73 -4.43
CA THR A 179 -2.23 -14.80 -4.86
C THR A 179 -1.01 -14.32 -5.62
N PHE A 180 -1.01 -13.08 -6.15
CA PHE A 180 0.03 -12.60 -7.06
C PHE A 180 1.45 -12.67 -6.47
N SER A 181 1.60 -12.40 -5.19
CA SER A 181 2.91 -12.37 -4.52
C SER A 181 3.60 -13.74 -4.47
N HIS A 182 2.83 -14.81 -4.49
CA HIS A 182 3.34 -16.18 -4.48
C HIS A 182 3.44 -16.78 -5.87
N SER A 183 2.51 -16.43 -6.77
CA SER A 183 2.43 -17.00 -8.11
C SER A 183 3.32 -16.28 -9.14
N GLY A 184 3.63 -15.01 -8.91
CA GLY A 184 4.25 -14.15 -9.92
C GLY A 184 3.34 -13.94 -11.14
N SER A 185 2.02 -14.07 -10.96
CA SER A 185 1.02 -13.92 -12.02
C SER A 185 0.88 -12.46 -12.45
N ASN A 186 0.41 -12.25 -13.69
CA ASN A 186 0.16 -10.94 -14.26
C ASN A 186 -1.27 -10.85 -14.77
N LEU A 187 -1.88 -9.66 -14.71
CA LEU A 187 -3.27 -9.43 -15.10
C LEU A 187 -3.36 -8.37 -16.19
N PHE A 188 -4.12 -8.68 -17.25
CA PHE A 188 -4.36 -7.76 -18.35
C PHE A 188 -5.85 -7.42 -18.45
N LEU A 189 -6.20 -6.18 -18.06
CA LEU A 189 -7.56 -5.65 -18.09
C LEU A 189 -7.79 -4.90 -19.40
N TYR A 190 -8.71 -5.37 -20.22
CA TYR A 190 -8.99 -4.72 -21.52
C TYR A 190 -10.49 -4.62 -21.81
N GLY A 191 -10.86 -3.67 -22.63
CA GLY A 191 -12.25 -3.43 -23.01
C GLY A 191 -12.55 -1.95 -23.23
N THR A 192 -13.80 -1.62 -23.51
CA THR A 192 -14.23 -0.26 -23.82
C THR A 192 -14.01 0.73 -22.68
N VAL A 193 -14.03 2.03 -23.01
CA VAL A 193 -13.88 3.12 -22.04
C VAL A 193 -15.01 3.10 -21.02
N GLY A 194 -14.69 3.43 -19.76
CA GLY A 194 -15.71 3.59 -18.70
C GLY A 194 -16.24 2.30 -18.07
N THR A 195 -15.71 1.12 -18.44
CA THR A 195 -16.16 -0.20 -17.93
C THR A 195 -15.58 -0.61 -16.58
N GLY A 196 -14.78 0.24 -15.94
CA GLY A 196 -14.27 -0.01 -14.58
C GLY A 196 -12.86 -0.59 -14.50
N LYS A 197 -12.05 -0.61 -15.58
CA LYS A 197 -10.67 -1.13 -15.56
C LYS A 197 -9.80 -0.44 -14.52
N THR A 198 -9.69 0.88 -14.57
CA THR A 198 -8.96 1.70 -13.60
C THR A 198 -9.45 1.46 -12.17
N PHE A 199 -10.77 1.39 -11.96
CA PHE A 199 -11.36 1.10 -10.65
C PHE A 199 -10.91 -0.26 -10.10
N LEU A 200 -10.93 -1.31 -10.91
CA LEU A 200 -10.45 -2.63 -10.50
C LEU A 200 -8.93 -2.66 -10.25
N SER A 201 -8.14 -1.93 -11.06
CA SER A 201 -6.71 -1.76 -10.81
C SER A 201 -6.45 -1.08 -9.46
N ASN A 202 -7.24 -0.05 -9.11
CA ASN A 202 -7.17 0.63 -7.82
C ASN A 202 -7.58 -0.29 -6.65
N CYS A 203 -8.64 -1.10 -6.83
CA CYS A 203 -9.04 -2.10 -5.83
C CYS A 203 -7.90 -3.07 -5.51
N ILE A 204 -7.25 -3.61 -6.54
CA ILE A 204 -6.13 -4.54 -6.35
C ILE A 204 -4.93 -3.83 -5.71
N ALA A 205 -4.60 -2.62 -6.18
CA ALA A 205 -3.49 -1.83 -5.63
C ALA A 205 -3.69 -1.56 -4.13
N ARG A 206 -4.90 -1.19 -3.72
CA ARG A 206 -5.23 -0.98 -2.30
C ARG A 206 -5.04 -2.26 -1.48
N GLU A 207 -5.67 -3.36 -1.89
CA GLU A 207 -5.57 -4.63 -1.16
C GLU A 207 -4.12 -5.10 -1.05
N SER A 208 -3.32 -4.90 -2.10
CA SER A 208 -1.90 -5.23 -2.11
C SER A 208 -1.11 -4.38 -1.10
N ILE A 209 -1.36 -3.08 -1.03
CA ILE A 209 -0.70 -2.18 -0.06
C ILE A 209 -1.10 -2.55 1.38
N GLU A 210 -2.39 -2.78 1.63
CA GLU A 210 -2.91 -3.19 2.94
C GLU A 210 -2.35 -4.56 3.38
N SER A 211 -2.06 -5.43 2.42
CA SER A 211 -1.40 -6.73 2.66
C SER A 211 0.13 -6.64 2.78
N GLY A 212 0.70 -5.44 2.77
CA GLY A 212 2.12 -5.22 3.01
C GLY A 212 3.02 -5.35 1.79
N HIS A 213 2.47 -5.26 0.58
CA HIS A 213 3.25 -5.30 -0.65
C HIS A 213 3.58 -3.90 -1.17
N SER A 214 4.78 -3.76 -1.76
CA SER A 214 5.18 -2.53 -2.43
C SER A 214 4.50 -2.41 -3.80
N VAL A 215 3.74 -1.31 -4.00
CA VAL A 215 2.97 -1.07 -5.23
C VAL A 215 3.43 0.22 -5.90
N ILE A 216 3.78 0.14 -7.16
CA ILE A 216 4.01 1.31 -8.02
C ILE A 216 2.85 1.40 -9.02
N TYR A 217 2.18 2.55 -9.04
CA TYR A 217 1.05 2.82 -9.91
C TYR A 217 1.34 4.00 -10.83
N PHE A 218 1.29 3.77 -12.13
CA PHE A 218 1.41 4.81 -13.15
C PHE A 218 0.31 4.68 -14.21
N SER A 219 -0.19 5.81 -14.70
CA SER A 219 -0.75 5.81 -16.04
C SER A 219 0.37 5.64 -17.06
N ALA A 220 0.10 5.02 -18.20
CA ALA A 220 1.12 4.83 -19.24
C ALA A 220 1.77 6.15 -19.64
N SER A 221 0.98 7.21 -19.85
CA SER A 221 1.51 8.54 -20.16
C SER A 221 2.47 9.04 -19.10
N SER A 222 2.10 8.97 -17.81
CA SER A 222 2.94 9.45 -16.71
C SER A 222 4.22 8.64 -16.56
N LEU A 223 4.17 7.33 -16.76
CA LEU A 223 5.34 6.45 -16.72
C LEU A 223 6.36 6.86 -17.77
N PHE A 224 5.93 6.93 -19.02
CA PHE A 224 6.84 7.22 -20.13
C PHE A 224 7.35 8.67 -20.12
N ASP A 225 6.54 9.63 -19.68
CA ASP A 225 6.98 11.00 -19.44
C ASP A 225 8.08 11.06 -18.37
N THR A 226 7.92 10.31 -17.29
CA THR A 226 8.92 10.26 -16.23
C THR A 226 10.21 9.61 -16.71
N LEU A 227 10.12 8.50 -17.45
CA LEU A 227 11.28 7.85 -18.04
C LEU A 227 12.01 8.73 -19.06
N SER A 228 11.26 9.44 -19.92
CA SER A 228 11.83 10.31 -20.96
C SER A 228 12.54 11.53 -20.36
N ARG A 229 11.91 12.23 -19.39
CA ARG A 229 12.52 13.40 -18.75
C ARG A 229 13.85 13.06 -18.10
N ASN A 230 13.93 11.94 -17.41
CA ASN A 230 15.14 11.52 -16.72
C ASN A 230 16.21 10.97 -17.67
N ALA A 231 15.82 10.42 -18.82
CA ALA A 231 16.78 9.87 -19.80
C ALA A 231 17.57 10.95 -20.55
N PHE A 232 16.99 12.13 -20.77
CA PHE A 232 17.61 13.22 -21.51
C PHE A 232 18.33 14.24 -20.62
N ASP A 233 18.25 14.10 -19.29
CA ASP A 233 18.94 14.95 -18.34
C ASP A 233 20.15 14.20 -17.72
N PHE A 234 21.36 14.51 -18.23
CA PHE A 234 22.62 13.91 -17.74
C PHE A 234 22.85 14.09 -16.22
N LYS A 235 22.18 15.06 -15.59
CA LYS A 235 22.26 15.28 -14.15
C LYS A 235 21.39 14.29 -13.36
N ASN A 236 20.43 13.64 -14.01
CA ASN A 236 19.44 12.77 -13.38
C ASN A 236 19.63 11.28 -13.68
N GLN A 237 20.75 10.88 -14.27
CA GLN A 237 21.01 9.49 -14.68
C GLN A 237 20.90 8.51 -13.50
N GLU A 238 21.37 8.91 -12.33
CA GLU A 238 21.22 8.10 -11.11
C GLU A 238 19.78 8.01 -10.60
N THR A 239 18.99 9.07 -10.79
CA THR A 239 17.55 9.05 -10.48
C THR A 239 16.83 8.06 -11.39
N LEU A 240 17.25 7.95 -12.64
CA LEU A 240 16.73 7.00 -13.61
C LEU A 240 17.06 5.55 -13.21
N ASP A 241 18.29 5.30 -12.75
CA ASP A 241 18.71 3.97 -12.28
C ASP A 241 17.91 3.53 -11.05
N TYR A 242 17.64 4.44 -10.11
CA TYR A 242 16.74 4.15 -8.97
C TYR A 242 15.30 3.87 -9.43
N LEU A 243 14.77 4.67 -10.36
CA LEU A 243 13.44 4.45 -10.92
C LEU A 243 13.34 3.06 -11.57
N TYR A 244 14.31 2.68 -12.39
CA TYR A 244 14.33 1.36 -12.99
C TYR A 244 14.44 0.25 -11.94
N ASN A 245 15.32 0.44 -10.94
CA ASN A 245 15.45 -0.53 -9.86
C ASN A 245 14.12 -0.72 -9.13
N ASP A 246 13.40 0.35 -8.81
CA ASP A 246 12.12 0.28 -8.13
C ASP A 246 11.03 -0.32 -9.02
N LEU A 247 10.94 0.11 -10.30
CA LEU A 247 10.01 -0.46 -11.28
C LEU A 247 10.22 -1.97 -11.48
N TYR A 248 11.47 -2.45 -11.43
CA TYR A 248 11.77 -3.87 -11.64
C TYR A 248 11.60 -4.71 -10.38
N ASN A 249 11.71 -4.12 -9.18
CA ASN A 249 11.74 -4.87 -7.91
C ASN A 249 10.52 -4.66 -7.01
N CYS A 250 9.65 -3.66 -7.25
CA CYS A 250 8.40 -3.57 -6.49
C CYS A 250 7.57 -4.84 -6.67
N ASP A 251 6.77 -5.19 -5.68
CA ASP A 251 6.01 -6.43 -5.71
C ASP A 251 4.91 -6.39 -6.78
N LEU A 252 4.26 -5.25 -6.94
CA LEU A 252 3.24 -5.04 -7.97
C LEU A 252 3.49 -3.73 -8.72
N LEU A 253 3.54 -3.81 -10.06
CA LEU A 253 3.54 -2.66 -10.96
C LEU A 253 2.19 -2.57 -11.67
N VAL A 254 1.52 -1.43 -11.56
CA VAL A 254 0.30 -1.12 -12.31
C VAL A 254 0.63 -0.11 -13.40
N ILE A 255 0.36 -0.47 -14.66
CA ILE A 255 0.41 0.42 -15.82
C ILE A 255 -1.01 0.60 -16.32
N ASP A 256 -1.62 1.73 -15.98
CA ASP A 256 -3.02 2.02 -16.31
C ASP A 256 -3.13 2.78 -17.62
N ASP A 257 -4.19 2.49 -18.39
CA ASP A 257 -4.51 3.11 -19.68
C ASP A 257 -3.37 3.02 -20.71
N LEU A 258 -2.75 1.82 -20.87
CA LEU A 258 -1.76 1.57 -21.90
C LEU A 258 -2.35 1.87 -23.28
N GLY A 259 -1.64 2.67 -24.07
CA GLY A 259 -2.09 3.17 -25.39
C GLY A 259 -2.42 4.66 -25.41
N THR A 260 -2.41 5.33 -24.24
CA THR A 260 -2.62 6.78 -24.14
C THR A 260 -1.34 7.60 -24.25
N GLU A 261 -0.18 6.96 -24.06
CA GLU A 261 1.13 7.59 -24.18
C GLU A 261 1.49 7.88 -25.64
N GLN A 262 2.46 8.76 -25.85
CA GLN A 262 3.01 9.00 -27.20
C GLN A 262 3.66 7.72 -27.75
N HIS A 263 3.27 7.33 -28.94
CA HIS A 263 3.85 6.18 -29.62
C HIS A 263 5.20 6.54 -30.24
N THR A 264 6.28 6.26 -29.51
CA THR A 264 7.67 6.47 -29.95
C THR A 264 8.45 5.16 -29.87
N PRO A 265 9.47 4.94 -30.72
CA PRO A 265 10.35 3.77 -30.61
C PRO A 265 11.00 3.65 -29.22
N TYR A 266 11.27 4.78 -28.56
CA TYR A 266 11.79 4.83 -27.21
C TYR A 266 10.81 4.22 -26.21
N ASN A 267 9.56 4.67 -26.20
CA ASN A 267 8.54 4.18 -25.27
C ASN A 267 8.25 2.70 -25.47
N VAL A 268 8.17 2.24 -26.72
CA VAL A 268 7.99 0.82 -27.06
C VAL A 268 9.18 -0.01 -26.54
N SER A 269 10.42 0.47 -26.74
CA SER A 269 11.62 -0.20 -26.22
C SER A 269 11.63 -0.26 -24.68
N ARG A 270 11.22 0.80 -24.00
CA ARG A 270 11.16 0.85 -22.53
C ARG A 270 10.09 -0.07 -21.98
N LEU A 271 8.90 -0.12 -22.60
CA LEU A 271 7.86 -1.07 -22.24
C LEU A 271 8.38 -2.51 -22.38
N PHE A 272 9.01 -2.82 -23.50
CA PHE A 272 9.59 -4.15 -23.74
C PHE A 272 10.59 -4.54 -22.64
N THR A 273 11.52 -3.64 -22.31
CA THR A 273 12.52 -3.87 -21.27
C THR A 273 11.85 -4.07 -19.91
N CYS A 274 10.89 -3.22 -19.55
CA CYS A 274 10.17 -3.31 -18.29
C CYS A 274 9.43 -4.66 -18.15
N LEU A 275 8.69 -5.06 -19.17
CA LEU A 275 8.01 -6.36 -19.19
C LEU A 275 9.00 -7.52 -19.01
N ASN A 276 10.10 -7.47 -19.77
CA ASN A 276 11.09 -8.55 -19.77
C ASN A 276 11.79 -8.70 -18.41
N GLU A 277 12.24 -7.58 -17.83
CA GLU A 277 12.92 -7.57 -16.53
C GLU A 277 11.99 -8.09 -15.42
N ARG A 278 10.73 -7.68 -15.41
CA ARG A 278 9.78 -8.12 -14.39
C ARG A 278 9.39 -9.60 -14.56
N LEU A 279 9.21 -10.08 -15.79
CA LEU A 279 8.95 -11.48 -16.07
C LEU A 279 10.12 -12.38 -15.62
N ILE A 280 11.37 -11.99 -15.90
CA ILE A 280 12.57 -12.71 -15.43
C ILE A 280 12.62 -12.76 -13.89
N ARG A 281 12.29 -11.66 -13.24
CA ARG A 281 12.30 -11.54 -11.77
C ARG A 281 11.05 -12.12 -11.10
N ARG A 282 10.09 -12.63 -11.88
CA ARG A 282 8.78 -13.11 -11.40
C ARG A 282 8.03 -12.06 -10.55
N LYS A 283 8.11 -10.79 -10.95
CA LYS A 283 7.42 -9.68 -10.30
C LYS A 283 6.13 -9.37 -11.04
N SER A 284 5.03 -9.29 -10.30
CA SER A 284 3.68 -9.17 -10.84
C SER A 284 3.36 -7.82 -11.45
N MET A 285 2.56 -7.83 -12.50
CA MET A 285 2.11 -6.63 -13.21
C MET A 285 0.60 -6.66 -13.46
N ILE A 286 0.02 -5.47 -13.40
CA ILE A 286 -1.32 -5.21 -13.95
C ILE A 286 -1.15 -4.21 -15.09
N ILE A 287 -1.75 -4.52 -16.22
CA ILE A 287 -1.83 -3.58 -17.35
C ILE A 287 -3.30 -3.42 -17.70
N SER A 288 -3.77 -2.17 -17.78
CA SER A 288 -5.08 -1.86 -18.32
C SER A 288 -4.97 -1.17 -19.68
N THR A 289 -5.94 -1.39 -20.56
CA THR A 289 -5.98 -0.73 -21.87
C THR A 289 -7.40 -0.61 -22.42
N ASN A 290 -7.63 0.43 -23.22
CA ASN A 290 -8.82 0.60 -24.02
C ASN A 290 -8.64 0.06 -25.45
N LEU A 291 -7.43 -0.37 -25.83
CA LEU A 291 -7.13 -0.91 -27.14
C LEU A 291 -7.77 -2.30 -27.32
N SER A 292 -8.21 -2.60 -28.53
CA SER A 292 -8.51 -3.96 -28.90
C SER A 292 -7.22 -4.78 -29.04
N LEU A 293 -7.32 -6.12 -29.02
CA LEU A 293 -6.13 -6.98 -29.19
C LEU A 293 -5.43 -6.78 -30.55
N PRO A 294 -6.15 -6.58 -31.69
CA PRO A 294 -5.52 -6.19 -32.94
C PRO A 294 -4.77 -4.86 -32.86
N ASP A 295 -5.42 -3.81 -32.30
CA ASP A 295 -4.78 -2.48 -32.17
C ASP A 295 -3.55 -2.53 -31.25
N LEU A 296 -3.61 -3.35 -30.18
CA LEU A 296 -2.49 -3.57 -29.28
C LEU A 296 -1.28 -4.20 -30.02
N LYS A 297 -1.56 -5.20 -30.88
CA LYS A 297 -0.54 -5.86 -31.70
C LYS A 297 0.08 -4.91 -32.72
N GLU A 298 -0.75 -4.12 -33.40
CA GLU A 298 -0.29 -3.11 -34.36
C GLU A 298 0.59 -2.05 -33.67
N ARG A 299 0.14 -1.52 -32.52
CA ARG A 299 0.82 -0.44 -31.82
C ARG A 299 2.15 -0.87 -31.18
N TYR A 300 2.21 -2.06 -30.55
CA TYR A 300 3.38 -2.49 -29.76
C TYR A 300 4.21 -3.58 -30.41
N GLN A 301 3.89 -3.98 -31.62
CA GLN A 301 4.57 -5.02 -32.38
C GLN A 301 4.45 -6.42 -31.75
N GLU A 302 4.79 -7.42 -32.54
CA GLU A 302 4.69 -8.85 -32.17
C GLU A 302 5.41 -9.20 -30.88
N ARG A 303 6.56 -8.58 -30.62
CA ARG A 303 7.41 -8.92 -29.46
C ARG A 303 6.75 -8.62 -28.10
N ILE A 304 6.10 -7.45 -27.97
CA ILE A 304 5.40 -7.07 -26.74
C ILE A 304 4.07 -7.82 -26.67
N PHE A 305 3.33 -7.90 -27.78
CA PHE A 305 2.08 -8.62 -27.87
C PHE A 305 2.23 -10.08 -27.43
N SER A 306 3.23 -10.79 -27.96
CA SER A 306 3.52 -12.17 -27.59
C SER A 306 3.83 -12.35 -26.09
N ARG A 307 4.58 -11.42 -25.46
CA ARG A 307 4.86 -11.45 -24.01
C ARG A 307 3.61 -11.28 -23.17
N ILE A 308 2.76 -10.33 -23.56
CA ILE A 308 1.49 -10.08 -22.88
C ILE A 308 0.60 -11.31 -23.00
N THR A 309 0.40 -11.83 -24.21
CA THR A 309 -0.50 -12.98 -24.44
C THR A 309 -0.03 -14.27 -23.80
N SER A 310 1.30 -14.46 -23.65
CA SER A 310 1.86 -15.68 -23.07
C SER A 310 2.00 -15.63 -21.54
N ASN A 311 2.00 -14.45 -20.92
CA ASN A 311 2.36 -14.33 -19.50
C ASN A 311 1.31 -13.61 -18.65
N PHE A 312 0.23 -13.13 -19.25
CA PHE A 312 -0.83 -12.42 -18.52
C PHE A 312 -2.15 -13.17 -18.60
N GLU A 313 -2.88 -13.18 -17.51
CA GLU A 313 -4.28 -13.58 -17.49
C GLU A 313 -5.13 -12.44 -18.08
N PHE A 314 -5.94 -12.78 -19.07
CA PHE A 314 -6.78 -11.80 -19.78
C PHE A 314 -8.13 -11.66 -19.10
N CYS A 315 -8.46 -10.43 -18.71
CA CYS A 315 -9.73 -10.08 -18.12
C CYS A 315 -10.43 -9.02 -18.99
N LYS A 316 -11.42 -9.47 -19.77
CA LYS A 316 -12.22 -8.58 -20.63
C LYS A 316 -13.31 -7.92 -19.80
N LEU A 317 -13.43 -6.60 -19.92
CA LEU A 317 -14.54 -5.84 -19.35
C LEU A 317 -15.42 -5.30 -20.47
N THR A 318 -16.71 -5.62 -20.38
CA THR A 318 -17.77 -5.12 -21.27
C THR A 318 -18.80 -4.37 -20.44
N GLY A 319 -19.63 -3.56 -21.09
CA GLY A 319 -20.73 -2.86 -20.44
C GLY A 319 -20.78 -1.37 -20.74
N PRO A 320 -21.69 -0.66 -20.10
CA PRO A 320 -21.88 0.77 -20.30
C PRO A 320 -20.74 1.60 -19.72
N ASP A 321 -20.58 2.82 -20.22
CA ASP A 321 -19.71 3.81 -19.60
C ASP A 321 -20.31 4.29 -18.26
N ILE A 322 -19.74 3.80 -17.15
CA ILE A 322 -20.19 4.10 -15.77
C ILE A 322 -20.11 5.60 -15.49
N ARG A 323 -19.13 6.31 -16.05
CA ARG A 323 -18.94 7.76 -15.84
C ARG A 323 -20.13 8.52 -16.40
N MET A 324 -20.58 8.16 -17.60
CA MET A 324 -21.76 8.73 -18.25
C MET A 324 -23.05 8.38 -17.50
N TYR A 325 -23.15 7.16 -16.98
CA TYR A 325 -24.30 6.72 -16.20
C TYR A 325 -24.44 7.53 -14.90
N LYS A 326 -23.35 7.66 -14.13
CA LYS A 326 -23.32 8.47 -12.90
C LYS A 326 -23.71 9.92 -13.15
N LYS A 327 -23.20 10.55 -14.24
CA LYS A 327 -23.55 11.92 -14.60
C LYS A 327 -25.03 12.10 -14.91
N ARG A 328 -25.66 11.12 -15.55
CA ARG A 328 -27.12 11.14 -15.83
C ARG A 328 -27.96 11.06 -14.54
N LEU A 329 -27.55 10.29 -13.57
CA LEU A 329 -28.23 10.18 -12.27
C LEU A 329 -28.11 11.48 -11.46
N THR A 330 -26.95 12.14 -11.48
CA THR A 330 -26.71 13.40 -10.76
C THR A 330 -27.53 14.55 -11.36
N ASN A 331 -27.71 14.58 -12.69
CA ASN A 331 -28.48 15.61 -13.38
C ASN A 331 -30.02 15.40 -13.32
N ARG A 332 -30.48 14.30 -12.72
CA ARG A 332 -31.92 14.01 -12.49
C ARG A 332 -32.38 14.34 -11.06
N LYS A 333 -31.46 14.77 -10.20
CA LYS A 333 -31.72 15.33 -8.87
C LYS A 333 -31.63 16.86 -8.91
#